data_4c23aa6e171f0dd733fb294ec72cca61
#
_entry.id   4c23aa6e171f0dd733fb294ec72cca61
#
_cell.length_a   1.000
_cell.length_b   1.000
_cell.length_c   1.000
_cell.angle_alpha   90.00
_cell.angle_beta   90.00
_cell.angle_gamma   90.00
#
_symmetry.space_group_name_H-M   'P 1'
#
loop_
_entity.id
_entity.type
_entity.pdbx_description
1 polymer ?
#
loop_
_entity_poly.entity_id
_entity_poly.type
_entity_poly.pdbx_seq_one_letter_code
_entity_poly.pdbx_strand_id
1 'polypeptide(L)'
;MADNISVNVAEKTLTTQPGSAGLNTQVPGQAATVSGAAEATSGIGAGHFVERDIDQNLFNFRCATHLYDLSIKAKNVSVTSPEVEHYMIDDQRAFVTVKTELAESAAFQTTIPLEAKDANFARPYSTLLVSDVAGYAPDGKTQTPGHPLMLLVTGISDETGNPIVRAMNGKKTNPSDEFGKIPTIPAGTKIYLLGNALYETQKEVEPDLYLPQPTVVYLQKRAVNNVISDYFESQKKRTPYSKAQVAEQAIANFKRKGNRTYWAGRAGKIKVDTKKVGMQYLYTTEGIRWQFKRELRHVGKWVIEELIALAKMFYTGNDKPSSCIALLGKNLLESLQCIDYSKHPEVKIDTKENKIGWSVVSVKTVFGDIDLLYEPALDELGWANSGALMSLDHLVRYVRSSEKTFNDDIEGEEAKRSGVIVWDAVALKGNCHIWIDGEGTTAPMTGIQNIGIWKESTAPTGNDLVVGRIYYLQQAVASISANSAEGQMWQWDGSAWKEVKGDFQG
;
A
#
# COMPACT_ATOMS: atom_id res chain seq x y z
N MET A 1 2.60 38.65 -58.30
CA MET A 1 1.83 38.11 -57.18
C MET A 1 2.66 38.21 -55.94
N ALA A 2 2.35 39.21 -55.15
CA ALA A 2 2.97 39.36 -53.85
C ALA A 2 2.31 38.35 -52.92
N ASP A 3 2.66 37.12 -53.02
CA ASP A 3 2.06 36.08 -52.24
C ASP A 3 2.95 35.79 -51.04
N ASN A 4 2.59 36.57 -50.10
CA ASN A 4 2.12 35.89 -48.94
C ASN A 4 3.18 35.15 -48.18
N ILE A 5 4.15 35.92 -47.77
CA ILE A 5 4.80 35.56 -46.50
C ILE A 5 3.74 35.84 -45.46
N SER A 6 2.85 34.89 -45.22
CA SER A 6 2.01 34.92 -44.05
C SER A 6 2.86 34.47 -42.88
N VAL A 7 3.37 35.41 -42.14
CA VAL A 7 3.94 35.12 -40.81
C VAL A 7 2.75 34.88 -39.92
N ASN A 8 2.53 33.64 -39.50
CA ASN A 8 1.61 33.39 -38.46
C ASN A 8 2.21 33.82 -37.13
N VAL A 9 1.88 35.02 -36.71
CA VAL A 9 2.40 35.65 -35.48
C VAL A 9 2.00 34.83 -34.25
N ALA A 10 0.90 34.10 -34.30
CA ALA A 10 0.46 33.26 -33.19
C ALA A 10 1.35 32.03 -32.98
N GLU A 11 1.87 31.46 -34.04
CA GLU A 11 2.76 30.31 -33.97
C GLU A 11 4.26 30.70 -34.02
N LYS A 12 4.55 31.98 -34.24
CA LYS A 12 5.93 32.49 -34.40
C LYS A 12 6.76 31.71 -35.43
N THR A 13 6.11 31.14 -36.40
CA THR A 13 6.74 30.34 -37.43
C THR A 13 6.47 30.97 -38.80
N LEU A 14 7.51 31.06 -39.60
CA LEU A 14 7.37 31.29 -41.03
C LEU A 14 6.73 30.05 -41.65
N THR A 15 5.44 30.12 -42.01
CA THR A 15 4.72 29.03 -42.67
C THR A 15 5.06 28.90 -44.13
N THR A 16 6.15 29.49 -44.53
CA THR A 16 6.62 29.36 -45.90
C THR A 16 7.39 28.07 -46.05
N GLN A 17 6.99 27.29 -46.99
CA GLN A 17 7.81 26.15 -47.40
C GLN A 17 9.18 26.59 -47.84
N PRO A 18 10.18 25.71 -47.71
CA PRO A 18 11.49 25.96 -48.26
C PRO A 18 11.31 26.42 -49.70
N GLY A 19 11.83 27.55 -49.99
CA GLY A 19 11.69 28.12 -51.28
C GLY A 19 10.61 29.16 -51.40
N SER A 20 9.74 29.42 -50.47
CA SER A 20 8.66 30.42 -50.58
C SER A 20 8.86 31.66 -49.73
N ALA A 21 9.79 31.71 -48.86
CA ALA A 21 10.08 32.89 -48.03
C ALA A 21 10.84 33.97 -48.83
N GLY A 22 10.16 34.68 -49.60
CA GLY A 22 10.73 35.81 -50.32
C GLY A 22 11.95 35.52 -51.23
N LEU A 23 12.66 34.46 -50.90
CA LEU A 23 13.85 34.03 -51.62
C LEU A 23 13.59 32.92 -52.61
N ASN A 24 12.34 32.50 -52.79
CA ASN A 24 12.22 31.21 -53.39
C ASN A 24 10.97 30.93 -54.16
N THR A 25 10.34 31.91 -54.60
CA THR A 25 9.47 31.86 -55.75
C THR A 25 10.30 31.82 -57.03
N GLN A 26 11.46 31.15 -57.01
CA GLN A 26 12.32 31.16 -58.17
C GLN A 26 12.15 29.91 -59.01
N VAL A 27 12.23 30.15 -60.28
CA VAL A 27 12.40 29.10 -61.27
C VAL A 27 13.82 28.49 -61.07
N PRO A 28 13.96 27.17 -61.15
CA PRO A 28 15.27 26.55 -61.03
C PRO A 28 16.32 27.24 -61.92
N GLY A 29 17.43 27.65 -61.34
CA GLY A 29 18.52 28.32 -62.03
C GLY A 29 18.47 29.85 -61.99
N GLN A 30 17.46 30.46 -61.38
CA GLN A 30 17.45 31.94 -61.16
C GLN A 30 17.93 32.28 -59.75
N ALA A 31 18.73 33.29 -59.63
CA ALA A 31 19.18 33.82 -58.34
C ALA A 31 18.03 34.55 -57.67
N ALA A 32 17.87 34.29 -56.33
CA ALA A 32 16.91 35.03 -55.54
C ALA A 32 17.32 36.48 -55.38
N THR A 33 16.40 37.41 -55.57
CA THR A 33 16.62 38.84 -55.38
C THR A 33 15.83 39.30 -54.15
N VAL A 34 16.50 40.04 -53.29
CA VAL A 34 15.91 40.66 -52.08
C VAL A 34 16.07 42.18 -52.23
N SER A 35 15.13 42.94 -51.80
CA SER A 35 15.04 44.37 -52.00
C SER A 35 16.02 45.20 -51.16
N GLY A 36 16.84 44.63 -50.33
CA GLY A 36 17.86 45.29 -49.54
C GLY A 36 18.82 44.35 -48.82
N ALA A 37 20.09 44.84 -48.66
CA ALA A 37 21.12 44.07 -48.02
C ALA A 37 20.75 43.70 -46.52
N ALA A 38 20.08 44.62 -45.84
CA ALA A 38 19.62 44.39 -44.47
C ALA A 38 18.53 43.34 -44.42
N GLU A 39 17.65 43.26 -45.39
CA GLU A 39 16.60 42.26 -45.50
C GLU A 39 17.15 40.89 -45.90
N ALA A 40 18.16 40.87 -46.79
CA ALA A 40 18.86 39.65 -47.17
C ALA A 40 19.65 39.02 -46.03
N THR A 41 20.16 39.83 -45.10
CA THR A 41 20.98 39.40 -43.95
C THR A 41 20.20 39.38 -42.64
N SER A 42 18.96 39.89 -42.61
CA SER A 42 18.09 39.79 -41.44
C SER A 42 17.62 38.36 -41.20
N GLY A 43 17.27 38.07 -39.97
CA GLY A 43 16.77 36.75 -39.61
C GLY A 43 15.55 36.28 -40.43
N ILE A 44 14.81 37.21 -41.07
CA ILE A 44 13.67 36.91 -41.94
C ILE A 44 14.17 36.50 -43.34
N GLY A 45 15.03 37.32 -43.97
CA GLY A 45 15.54 37.05 -45.31
C GLY A 45 16.59 35.93 -45.35
N ALA A 46 17.39 35.81 -44.33
CA ALA A 46 18.44 34.80 -44.20
C ALA A 46 17.97 33.46 -43.65
N GLY A 47 16.68 33.28 -43.43
CA GLY A 47 16.13 32.10 -42.75
C GLY A 47 16.45 30.75 -43.39
N HIS A 48 16.89 30.74 -44.67
CA HIS A 48 17.34 29.52 -45.33
C HIS A 48 18.84 29.26 -45.19
N PHE A 49 19.61 30.27 -44.84
CA PHE A 49 21.08 30.19 -44.78
C PHE A 49 21.59 30.16 -43.34
N VAL A 50 20.84 30.70 -42.42
CA VAL A 50 21.22 30.78 -41.01
C VAL A 50 20.56 29.61 -40.23
N GLU A 51 21.36 28.68 -39.77
CA GLU A 51 20.89 27.66 -38.86
C GLU A 51 20.69 28.29 -37.48
N ARG A 52 19.64 27.83 -36.80
CA ARG A 52 19.42 28.20 -35.41
C ARG A 52 20.44 27.51 -34.54
N ASP A 53 20.93 28.20 -33.55
CA ASP A 53 21.74 27.58 -32.52
C ASP A 53 20.91 26.53 -31.79
N ILE A 54 21.48 25.34 -31.65
CA ILE A 54 20.86 24.22 -30.97
C ILE A 54 21.64 23.97 -29.70
N ASP A 55 20.95 24.01 -28.58
CA ASP A 55 21.54 23.60 -27.32
C ASP A 55 21.96 22.13 -27.40
N GLN A 56 23.24 21.89 -27.13
CA GLN A 56 23.83 20.57 -27.13
C GLN A 56 23.51 19.79 -25.85
N ASN A 57 22.92 20.46 -24.85
CA ASN A 57 22.49 19.80 -23.61
C ASN A 57 21.05 19.31 -23.73
N LEU A 58 20.86 18.02 -23.60
CA LEU A 58 19.55 17.41 -23.57
C LEU A 58 19.04 17.35 -22.12
N PHE A 59 17.94 18.07 -21.85
CA PHE A 59 17.31 18.02 -20.55
C PHE A 59 16.37 16.80 -20.46
N ASN A 60 16.69 15.88 -19.57
CA ASN A 60 15.91 14.67 -19.36
C ASN A 60 15.02 14.82 -18.13
N PHE A 61 13.71 14.71 -18.32
CA PHE A 61 12.75 14.63 -17.20
C PHE A 61 12.82 13.26 -16.54
N ARG A 62 13.15 13.22 -15.25
CA ARG A 62 13.22 11.98 -14.47
C ARG A 62 12.39 12.11 -13.21
N CYS A 63 11.54 11.10 -12.95
CA CYS A 63 10.84 10.97 -11.69
C CYS A 63 11.66 10.08 -10.74
N ALA A 64 11.63 10.40 -9.46
CA ALA A 64 12.19 9.54 -8.44
C ALA A 64 11.42 8.20 -8.36
N THR A 65 12.13 7.15 -8.02
CA THR A 65 11.61 5.77 -7.91
C THR A 65 12.04 5.16 -6.58
N HIS A 66 11.64 5.80 -5.48
CA HIS A 66 12.20 5.50 -4.16
C HIS A 66 11.95 4.06 -3.73
N LEU A 67 10.74 3.52 -3.91
CA LEU A 67 10.46 2.14 -3.54
C LEU A 67 11.30 1.14 -4.36
N TYR A 68 11.48 1.40 -5.66
CA TYR A 68 12.33 0.57 -6.50
C TYR A 68 13.77 0.59 -6.01
N ASP A 69 14.32 1.76 -5.73
CA ASP A 69 15.68 1.93 -5.24
C ASP A 69 15.86 1.36 -3.83
N LEU A 70 14.84 1.49 -2.96
CA LEU A 70 14.79 0.82 -1.65
C LEU A 70 14.82 -0.70 -1.79
N SER A 71 14.07 -1.25 -2.73
CA SER A 71 14.04 -2.70 -2.96
C SER A 71 15.39 -3.27 -3.36
N ILE A 72 16.20 -2.51 -4.11
CA ILE A 72 17.56 -2.93 -4.49
C ILE A 72 18.49 -2.93 -3.27
N LYS A 73 18.31 -1.95 -2.36
CA LYS A 73 19.12 -1.82 -1.14
C LYS A 73 18.63 -2.71 0.02
N ALA A 74 17.39 -3.21 -0.08
CA ALA A 74 16.83 -4.13 0.89
C ALA A 74 17.52 -5.50 0.87
N LYS A 75 17.11 -6.39 1.76
CA LYS A 75 17.63 -7.76 1.79
C LYS A 75 17.28 -8.50 0.49
N ASN A 76 18.29 -8.81 -0.31
CA ASN A 76 18.13 -9.59 -1.53
C ASN A 76 18.29 -11.09 -1.22
N VAL A 77 17.32 -11.88 -1.67
CA VAL A 77 17.34 -13.34 -1.54
C VAL A 77 17.31 -13.95 -2.95
N SER A 78 18.36 -14.67 -3.29
CA SER A 78 18.46 -15.39 -4.59
C SER A 78 17.58 -16.63 -4.55
N VAL A 79 16.75 -16.83 -5.58
CA VAL A 79 15.80 -17.94 -5.68
C VAL A 79 15.85 -18.58 -7.07
N THR A 80 15.51 -19.86 -7.15
CA THR A 80 15.52 -20.61 -8.42
C THR A 80 14.12 -20.77 -9.01
N SER A 81 13.09 -20.81 -8.15
CA SER A 81 11.69 -20.96 -8.56
C SER A 81 11.03 -19.59 -8.81
N PRO A 82 10.09 -19.47 -9.74
CA PRO A 82 9.24 -18.31 -9.88
C PRO A 82 8.17 -18.17 -8.77
N GLU A 83 7.97 -19.22 -8.00
CA GLU A 83 7.09 -19.29 -6.84
C GLU A 83 7.94 -19.46 -5.58
N VAL A 84 7.80 -18.56 -4.63
CA VAL A 84 8.58 -18.56 -3.38
C VAL A 84 7.62 -18.57 -2.21
N GLU A 85 7.80 -19.51 -1.32
CA GLU A 85 7.11 -19.54 -0.03
C GLU A 85 8.01 -18.96 1.05
N HIS A 86 7.49 -18.07 1.82
CA HIS A 86 8.11 -17.63 3.05
C HIS A 86 7.18 -17.87 4.22
N TYR A 87 7.77 -18.22 5.34
CA TYR A 87 7.06 -18.59 6.55
C TYR A 87 7.21 -17.49 7.59
N MET A 88 6.12 -17.21 8.28
CA MET A 88 6.11 -16.33 9.45
C MET A 88 5.53 -17.11 10.62
N ILE A 89 6.20 -17.00 11.77
CA ILE A 89 5.69 -17.51 13.04
C ILE A 89 5.23 -16.28 13.81
N ASP A 90 3.96 -16.28 14.18
CA ASP A 90 3.41 -15.23 15.03
C ASP A 90 3.69 -15.56 16.49
N ASP A 91 3.88 -14.54 17.31
CA ASP A 91 4.01 -14.72 18.76
C ASP A 91 2.67 -15.05 19.38
N GLN A 92 2.73 -15.66 20.56
CA GLN A 92 1.54 -15.93 21.34
C GLN A 92 0.76 -14.64 21.59
N ARG A 93 -0.52 -14.67 21.33
CA ARG A 93 -1.38 -13.52 21.63
C ARG A 93 -1.43 -13.30 23.14
N ALA A 94 -1.14 -12.08 23.56
CA ALA A 94 -1.22 -11.72 24.96
C ALA A 94 -2.66 -11.72 25.49
N PHE A 95 -3.64 -11.48 24.63
CA PHE A 95 -5.05 -11.43 25.01
C PHE A 95 -5.98 -11.86 23.87
N VAL A 96 -7.19 -12.26 24.25
CA VAL A 96 -8.33 -12.49 23.36
C VAL A 96 -9.54 -11.72 23.85
N THR A 97 -10.55 -11.59 23.00
CA THR A 97 -11.79 -10.88 23.33
C THR A 97 -12.94 -11.85 23.45
N VAL A 98 -13.75 -11.70 24.49
CA VAL A 98 -14.95 -12.52 24.70
C VAL A 98 -15.98 -12.23 23.61
N LYS A 99 -16.45 -13.25 22.92
CA LYS A 99 -17.38 -13.14 21.78
C LYS A 99 -18.78 -12.72 22.21
N THR A 100 -19.32 -13.40 23.19
CA THR A 100 -20.67 -13.18 23.72
C THR A 100 -20.59 -13.03 25.22
N GLU A 101 -21.53 -12.28 25.80
CA GLU A 101 -21.62 -12.16 27.25
C GLU A 101 -21.68 -13.54 27.93
N LEU A 102 -20.83 -13.72 28.92
CA LEU A 102 -20.88 -14.85 29.81
C LEU A 102 -21.64 -14.43 31.05
N ALA A 103 -22.86 -14.94 31.22
CA ALA A 103 -23.67 -14.70 32.42
C ALA A 103 -22.99 -15.28 33.67
N GLU A 104 -23.37 -14.80 34.86
CA GLU A 104 -22.90 -15.39 36.15
C GLU A 104 -23.08 -16.90 36.16
N SER A 105 -21.99 -17.61 36.38
CA SER A 105 -22.00 -19.07 36.29
C SER A 105 -22.81 -19.71 37.39
N ALA A 106 -23.68 -20.66 37.04
CA ALA A 106 -24.40 -21.49 38.05
C ALA A 106 -23.45 -22.46 38.76
N ALA A 107 -22.42 -22.93 38.05
CA ALA A 107 -21.40 -23.85 38.53
C ALA A 107 -20.06 -23.13 38.78
N PHE A 108 -19.15 -23.81 39.50
CA PHE A 108 -17.79 -23.29 39.74
C PHE A 108 -16.89 -23.34 38.50
N GLN A 109 -17.31 -23.99 37.45
CA GLN A 109 -16.62 -24.04 36.14
C GLN A 109 -17.55 -23.62 35.03
N THR A 110 -17.00 -22.96 34.04
CA THR A 110 -17.72 -22.58 32.81
C THR A 110 -16.76 -22.46 31.64
N THR A 111 -17.28 -22.55 30.44
CA THR A 111 -16.50 -22.37 29.21
C THR A 111 -16.58 -20.91 28.78
N ILE A 112 -15.43 -20.30 28.48
CA ILE A 112 -15.38 -18.92 27.95
C ILE A 112 -15.78 -18.96 26.48
N PRO A 113 -16.76 -18.15 26.02
CA PRO A 113 -17.16 -18.10 24.63
C PRO A 113 -16.16 -17.21 23.82
N LEU A 114 -15.26 -17.86 23.09
CA LEU A 114 -14.29 -17.20 22.21
C LEU A 114 -14.68 -17.34 20.72
N GLU A 115 -14.03 -16.55 19.87
CA GLU A 115 -14.08 -16.77 18.42
C GLU A 115 -13.37 -18.07 18.04
N ALA A 116 -13.82 -18.74 16.98
CA ALA A 116 -13.22 -20.00 16.53
C ALA A 116 -11.70 -19.89 16.22
N LYS A 117 -11.26 -18.72 15.76
CA LYS A 117 -9.83 -18.42 15.53
C LYS A 117 -9.01 -18.30 16.81
N ASP A 118 -9.65 -18.05 17.94
CA ASP A 118 -9.07 -17.88 19.27
C ASP A 118 -9.28 -19.12 20.15
N ALA A 119 -9.89 -20.18 19.62
CA ALA A 119 -9.96 -21.47 20.25
C ALA A 119 -8.53 -21.99 20.55
N ASN A 120 -8.38 -22.73 21.61
CA ASN A 120 -7.07 -23.19 22.11
C ASN A 120 -6.08 -22.06 22.51
N PHE A 121 -6.59 -20.86 22.78
CA PHE A 121 -5.78 -19.73 23.24
C PHE A 121 -5.01 -20.04 24.55
N ALA A 122 -5.60 -20.79 25.45
CA ALA A 122 -5.01 -21.10 26.72
C ALA A 122 -5.07 -22.62 26.99
N ARG A 123 -4.00 -23.17 27.55
CA ARG A 123 -3.87 -24.58 27.90
C ARG A 123 -4.31 -24.82 29.34
N PRO A 124 -4.63 -26.08 29.72
CA PRO A 124 -4.87 -26.42 31.12
C PRO A 124 -3.75 -25.90 32.03
N TYR A 125 -4.11 -25.46 33.20
CA TYR A 125 -3.26 -24.82 34.20
C TYR A 125 -2.76 -23.42 33.86
N SER A 126 -3.18 -22.82 32.75
CA SER A 126 -2.90 -21.40 32.48
C SER A 126 -3.76 -20.50 33.36
N THR A 127 -3.18 -19.38 33.77
CA THR A 127 -3.86 -18.31 34.51
C THR A 127 -4.25 -17.18 33.58
N LEU A 128 -5.48 -16.73 33.72
CA LEU A 128 -6.07 -15.69 32.90
C LEU A 128 -6.48 -14.49 33.75
N LEU A 129 -6.23 -13.28 33.25
CA LEU A 129 -6.70 -12.03 33.82
C LEU A 129 -7.83 -11.49 32.98
N VAL A 130 -8.97 -11.18 33.59
CA VAL A 130 -10.10 -10.56 32.91
C VAL A 130 -10.06 -9.06 33.20
N SER A 131 -9.85 -8.23 32.15
CA SER A 131 -9.90 -6.78 32.30
C SER A 131 -11.33 -6.34 32.58
N ASP A 132 -11.46 -5.19 33.25
CA ASP A 132 -12.73 -4.48 33.47
C ASP A 132 -13.78 -5.25 34.29
N VAL A 133 -13.45 -6.43 34.82
CA VAL A 133 -14.27 -7.19 35.75
C VAL A 133 -13.53 -7.30 37.08
N ALA A 134 -14.09 -6.73 38.11
CA ALA A 134 -13.49 -6.81 39.45
C ALA A 134 -13.70 -8.19 40.07
N GLY A 135 -12.66 -8.70 40.71
CA GLY A 135 -12.71 -9.92 41.51
C GLY A 135 -13.29 -9.64 42.90
N TYR A 136 -13.39 -10.69 43.67
CA TYR A 136 -13.95 -10.69 45.05
C TYR A 136 -12.83 -10.89 46.07
N ALA A 137 -13.02 -10.34 47.28
CA ALA A 137 -12.18 -10.59 48.42
C ALA A 137 -12.26 -12.08 48.86
N PRO A 138 -11.38 -12.56 49.73
CA PRO A 138 -11.41 -13.94 50.20
C PRO A 138 -12.77 -14.38 50.86
N ASP A 139 -13.57 -13.42 51.35
CA ASP A 139 -14.92 -13.66 51.82
C ASP A 139 -15.91 -14.04 50.71
N GLY A 140 -15.53 -13.83 49.45
CA GLY A 140 -16.35 -14.12 48.29
C GLY A 140 -17.59 -13.24 48.12
N LYS A 141 -17.80 -12.25 49.00
CA LYS A 141 -18.96 -11.36 49.00
C LYS A 141 -18.63 -9.93 48.61
N THR A 142 -17.50 -9.44 49.09
CA THR A 142 -17.07 -8.07 48.86
C THR A 142 -16.31 -7.99 47.55
N GLN A 143 -16.84 -7.26 46.58
CA GLN A 143 -16.14 -7.01 45.34
C GLN A 143 -15.00 -5.99 45.59
N THR A 144 -13.84 -6.27 45.08
CA THR A 144 -12.60 -5.49 45.33
C THR A 144 -12.26 -4.63 44.10
N PRO A 145 -12.67 -3.36 44.06
CA PRO A 145 -12.30 -2.49 42.99
C PRO A 145 -10.76 -2.39 42.83
N GLY A 146 -10.27 -2.42 41.62
CA GLY A 146 -8.82 -2.41 41.35
C GLY A 146 -8.11 -3.76 41.37
N HIS A 147 -8.78 -4.83 41.82
CA HIS A 147 -8.29 -6.18 41.69
C HIS A 147 -9.12 -6.92 40.63
N PRO A 148 -8.55 -7.14 39.43
CA PRO A 148 -9.28 -7.79 38.35
C PRO A 148 -9.61 -9.26 38.67
N LEU A 149 -10.62 -9.76 38.00
CA LEU A 149 -10.98 -11.18 38.08
C LEU A 149 -9.88 -12.04 37.49
N MET A 150 -9.45 -13.05 38.25
CA MET A 150 -8.46 -14.03 37.81
C MET A 150 -9.12 -15.39 37.64
N LEU A 151 -8.81 -16.06 36.54
CA LEU A 151 -9.34 -17.36 36.19
C LEU A 151 -8.19 -18.36 36.03
N LEU A 152 -8.45 -19.61 36.42
CA LEU A 152 -7.57 -20.75 36.14
C LEU A 152 -8.22 -21.63 35.10
N VAL A 153 -7.49 -21.98 34.06
CA VAL A 153 -7.94 -22.94 33.05
C VAL A 153 -7.81 -24.34 33.58
N THR A 154 -8.92 -25.07 33.66
CA THR A 154 -8.97 -26.44 34.16
C THR A 154 -9.03 -27.49 33.05
N GLY A 155 -9.43 -27.09 31.86
CA GLY A 155 -9.54 -27.97 30.70
C GLY A 155 -9.91 -27.21 29.47
N ILE A 156 -10.07 -27.91 28.36
CA ILE A 156 -10.51 -27.40 27.08
C ILE A 156 -11.79 -28.13 26.69
N SER A 157 -12.75 -27.42 26.13
CA SER A 157 -13.99 -28.03 25.64
C SER A 157 -13.72 -28.81 24.35
N ASP A 158 -14.08 -30.08 24.33
CA ASP A 158 -13.91 -30.96 23.16
C ASP A 158 -14.73 -30.50 21.95
N GLU A 159 -15.86 -29.83 22.17
CA GLU A 159 -16.75 -29.37 21.10
C GLU A 159 -16.28 -28.07 20.45
N THR A 160 -15.79 -27.14 21.26
CA THR A 160 -15.49 -25.77 20.79
C THR A 160 -14.00 -25.40 20.79
N GLY A 161 -13.17 -26.20 21.48
CA GLY A 161 -11.77 -25.87 21.75
C GLY A 161 -11.58 -24.69 22.72
N ASN A 162 -12.66 -24.15 23.28
CA ASN A 162 -12.60 -23.03 24.20
C ASN A 162 -12.16 -23.46 25.61
N PRO A 163 -11.45 -22.60 26.36
CA PRO A 163 -10.98 -22.93 27.69
C PRO A 163 -12.14 -23.03 28.69
N ILE A 164 -12.10 -24.10 29.48
CA ILE A 164 -12.96 -24.31 30.67
C ILE A 164 -12.21 -23.70 31.84
N VAL A 165 -12.86 -22.80 32.56
CA VAL A 165 -12.20 -22.00 33.59
C VAL A 165 -12.91 -22.06 34.93
N ARG A 166 -12.13 -21.81 35.99
CA ARG A 166 -12.58 -21.54 37.36
C ARG A 166 -12.09 -20.15 37.80
N ALA A 167 -12.91 -19.49 38.61
CA ALA A 167 -12.47 -18.24 39.22
C ALA A 167 -11.56 -18.51 40.44
N MET A 168 -10.41 -17.83 40.47
CA MET A 168 -9.51 -17.84 41.62
C MET A 168 -10.02 -16.89 42.73
N ASN A 169 -10.55 -15.74 42.34
CA ASN A 169 -11.15 -14.74 43.21
C ASN A 169 -12.61 -14.45 42.82
N GLY A 170 -13.40 -15.52 42.70
CA GLY A 170 -14.78 -15.44 42.28
C GLY A 170 -15.74 -15.16 43.43
N LYS A 171 -17.03 -15.03 43.10
CA LYS A 171 -18.13 -14.81 44.03
C LYS A 171 -18.48 -16.12 44.76
N LYS A 172 -18.40 -16.14 46.10
CA LYS A 172 -18.77 -17.31 46.92
C LYS A 172 -20.20 -17.18 47.43
N THR A 173 -20.90 -18.27 47.40
CA THR A 173 -22.23 -18.35 48.01
C THR A 173 -22.09 -18.50 49.52
N ASN A 174 -21.18 -19.40 49.94
CA ASN A 174 -20.81 -19.58 51.36
C ASN A 174 -19.32 -19.30 51.55
N PRO A 175 -18.89 -18.69 52.66
CA PRO A 175 -17.44 -18.43 52.93
C PRO A 175 -16.60 -19.72 52.98
N SER A 176 -17.21 -20.86 53.25
CA SER A 176 -16.56 -22.17 53.24
C SER A 176 -16.41 -22.81 51.86
N ASP A 177 -16.97 -22.21 50.83
CA ASP A 177 -16.79 -22.72 49.47
C ASP A 177 -15.33 -22.62 49.06
N GLU A 178 -14.77 -23.70 48.59
CA GLU A 178 -13.36 -23.72 48.12
C GLU A 178 -13.15 -22.82 46.91
N PHE A 179 -14.11 -22.80 45.98
CA PHE A 179 -14.06 -22.03 44.74
C PHE A 179 -15.24 -21.06 44.67
N GLY A 180 -14.97 -19.90 44.05
CA GLY A 180 -16.03 -18.93 43.75
C GLY A 180 -16.64 -19.17 42.37
N LYS A 181 -17.88 -18.73 42.20
CA LYS A 181 -18.54 -18.63 40.89
C LYS A 181 -17.95 -17.51 40.07
N ILE A 182 -17.98 -17.67 38.77
CA ILE A 182 -17.51 -16.63 37.83
C ILE A 182 -18.62 -15.58 37.69
N PRO A 183 -18.34 -14.29 37.99
CA PRO A 183 -19.30 -13.23 37.76
C PRO A 183 -19.54 -13.01 36.27
N THR A 184 -20.56 -12.24 35.94
CA THR A 184 -20.87 -11.87 34.56
C THR A 184 -19.64 -11.19 33.88
N ILE A 185 -19.27 -11.68 32.71
CA ILE A 185 -18.21 -11.10 31.86
C ILE A 185 -18.88 -10.56 30.59
N PRO A 186 -18.89 -9.24 30.36
CA PRO A 186 -19.50 -8.64 29.19
C PRO A 186 -18.83 -9.09 27.89
N ALA A 187 -19.59 -9.10 26.79
CA ALA A 187 -19.03 -9.28 25.46
C ALA A 187 -18.03 -8.14 25.16
N GLY A 188 -16.95 -8.44 24.43
CA GLY A 188 -15.90 -7.47 24.11
C GLY A 188 -14.85 -7.30 25.21
N THR A 189 -15.03 -7.90 26.41
CA THR A 189 -14.01 -7.88 27.47
C THR A 189 -12.73 -8.59 27.03
N LYS A 190 -11.58 -8.01 27.35
CA LYS A 190 -10.27 -8.60 27.06
C LYS A 190 -9.85 -9.56 28.18
N ILE A 191 -9.38 -10.72 27.78
CA ILE A 191 -8.82 -11.73 28.68
C ILE A 191 -7.34 -11.90 28.33
N TYR A 192 -6.48 -11.65 29.30
CA TYR A 192 -5.02 -11.74 29.14
C TYR A 192 -4.52 -13.08 29.67
N LEU A 193 -3.61 -13.71 28.91
CA LEU A 193 -2.89 -14.88 29.36
C LEU A 193 -1.67 -14.43 30.17
N LEU A 194 -1.55 -14.91 31.40
CA LEU A 194 -0.43 -14.52 32.27
C LEU A 194 0.67 -15.57 32.27
N GLY A 195 0.34 -16.82 32.54
CA GLY A 195 1.32 -17.90 32.65
C GLY A 195 0.66 -19.14 33.21
N ASN A 196 1.45 -20.12 33.65
CA ASN A 196 0.96 -21.41 34.15
C ASN A 196 1.09 -21.46 35.67
N ALA A 197 0.17 -22.17 36.31
CA ALA A 197 0.22 -22.52 37.74
C ALA A 197 0.14 -24.06 37.87
N LEU A 198 1.27 -24.67 38.19
CA LEU A 198 1.39 -26.11 38.30
C LEU A 198 1.26 -26.55 39.77
N TYR A 199 0.79 -27.76 40.01
CA TYR A 199 0.83 -28.34 41.33
C TYR A 199 2.24 -28.91 41.63
N GLU A 200 2.54 -29.09 42.91
CA GLU A 200 3.89 -29.35 43.42
C GLU A 200 4.63 -30.50 42.73
N THR A 201 3.95 -31.56 42.37
CA THR A 201 4.58 -32.74 41.74
C THR A 201 4.53 -32.74 40.23
N GLN A 202 3.89 -31.74 39.58
CA GLN A 202 3.73 -31.66 38.13
C GLN A 202 5.00 -31.05 37.50
N LYS A 203 5.55 -31.73 36.49
CA LYS A 203 6.72 -31.28 35.71
C LYS A 203 6.38 -31.02 34.27
N GLU A 204 5.28 -31.51 33.76
CA GLU A 204 4.94 -31.43 32.34
C GLU A 204 3.63 -30.65 32.14
N VAL A 205 3.59 -29.82 31.14
CA VAL A 205 2.41 -29.13 30.62
C VAL A 205 2.25 -29.48 29.16
N GLU A 206 1.02 -29.37 28.67
CA GLU A 206 0.80 -29.46 27.24
C GLU A 206 1.64 -28.40 26.48
N PRO A 207 2.41 -28.81 25.45
CA PRO A 207 3.24 -27.90 24.73
C PRO A 207 2.41 -26.93 23.90
N ASP A 208 2.80 -25.66 23.91
CA ASP A 208 2.33 -24.66 22.97
C ASP A 208 3.13 -24.78 21.67
N LEU A 209 2.47 -25.20 20.60
CA LEU A 209 3.09 -25.35 19.30
C LEU A 209 2.53 -24.31 18.33
N TYR A 210 3.37 -23.39 17.92
CA TYR A 210 3.06 -22.40 16.90
C TYR A 210 3.59 -22.88 15.55
N LEU A 211 2.69 -23.09 14.60
CA LEU A 211 3.07 -23.53 13.27
C LEU A 211 3.31 -22.31 12.38
N PRO A 212 4.43 -22.29 11.63
CA PRO A 212 4.68 -21.24 10.69
C PRO A 212 3.63 -21.21 9.58
N GLN A 213 3.12 -20.02 9.29
CA GLN A 213 2.15 -19.78 8.23
C GLN A 213 2.87 -19.48 6.92
N PRO A 214 2.61 -20.24 5.84
CA PRO A 214 3.21 -19.99 4.54
C PRO A 214 2.51 -18.82 3.83
N THR A 215 3.32 -17.97 3.21
CA THR A 215 2.84 -16.94 2.27
C THR A 215 3.55 -17.15 0.94
N VAL A 216 2.79 -17.26 -0.13
CA VAL A 216 3.32 -17.48 -1.47
C VAL A 216 3.54 -16.15 -2.19
N VAL A 217 4.72 -15.95 -2.73
CA VAL A 217 5.09 -14.79 -3.53
C VAL A 217 5.45 -15.24 -4.94
N TYR A 218 4.83 -14.61 -5.95
CA TYR A 218 5.13 -14.85 -7.36
C TYR A 218 6.13 -13.84 -7.89
N LEU A 219 7.16 -14.31 -8.58
CA LEU A 219 8.15 -13.45 -9.21
C LEU A 219 7.69 -13.06 -10.62
N GLN A 220 7.69 -11.78 -10.89
CA GLN A 220 7.33 -11.24 -12.20
C GLN A 220 8.57 -11.02 -13.07
N LYS A 221 8.53 -11.56 -14.28
CA LYS A 221 9.54 -11.28 -15.30
C LYS A 221 9.18 -9.98 -16.02
N ARG A 222 10.07 -8.99 -15.95
CA ARG A 222 9.90 -7.69 -16.59
C ARG A 222 11.05 -7.43 -17.55
N ALA A 223 10.75 -6.79 -18.67
CA ALA A 223 11.75 -6.42 -19.65
C ALA A 223 11.39 -5.10 -20.33
N VAL A 224 12.41 -4.43 -20.83
CA VAL A 224 12.28 -3.31 -21.76
C VAL A 224 13.23 -3.55 -22.93
N ASN A 225 12.76 -3.29 -24.13
CA ASN A 225 13.54 -3.39 -25.36
C ASN A 225 13.51 -2.07 -26.11
N ASN A 226 14.65 -1.71 -26.67
CA ASN A 226 14.78 -0.65 -27.66
C ASN A 226 15.40 -1.26 -28.90
N VAL A 227 14.88 -0.87 -30.06
CA VAL A 227 15.44 -1.25 -31.36
C VAL A 227 15.88 0.02 -32.06
N ILE A 228 17.12 0.05 -32.48
CA ILE A 228 17.72 1.19 -33.18
C ILE A 228 18.36 0.66 -34.46
N SER A 229 17.98 1.23 -35.61
CA SER A 229 18.59 0.88 -36.90
C SER A 229 19.99 1.49 -37.03
N ASP A 230 20.88 0.77 -37.69
CA ASP A 230 22.23 1.24 -37.96
C ASP A 230 22.21 2.51 -38.87
N TYR A 231 21.19 2.63 -39.73
CA TYR A 231 20.93 3.81 -40.52
C TYR A 231 20.67 5.03 -39.64
N PHE A 232 19.85 4.94 -38.59
CA PHE A 232 19.62 6.06 -37.66
C PHE A 232 20.89 6.43 -36.88
N GLU A 233 21.76 5.47 -36.60
CA GLU A 233 23.00 5.71 -35.87
C GLU A 233 24.04 6.46 -36.75
N SER A 234 24.09 6.14 -38.04
CA SER A 234 25.03 6.72 -39.01
C SER A 234 24.68 8.14 -39.46
N GLN A 235 23.41 8.57 -39.27
CA GLN A 235 22.98 9.89 -39.72
C GLN A 235 23.54 11.03 -38.84
N LYS A 236 23.85 12.15 -39.48
CA LYS A 236 24.19 13.40 -38.79
C LYS A 236 22.95 13.96 -38.12
N LYS A 237 22.97 14.00 -36.79
CA LYS A 237 21.85 14.45 -35.96
C LYS A 237 21.99 15.92 -35.60
N ARG A 238 20.87 16.66 -35.62
CA ARG A 238 20.83 18.06 -35.17
C ARG A 238 21.00 18.21 -33.67
N THR A 239 20.54 17.21 -32.89
CA THR A 239 20.64 17.16 -31.44
C THR A 239 21.48 15.94 -31.02
N PRO A 240 22.18 15.99 -29.89
CA PRO A 240 23.03 14.89 -29.43
C PRO A 240 22.21 13.68 -28.91
N TYR A 241 21.20 13.23 -29.67
CA TYR A 241 20.37 12.09 -29.34
C TYR A 241 21.02 10.81 -29.84
N SER A 242 21.75 10.16 -28.94
CA SER A 242 22.54 8.97 -29.24
C SER A 242 21.83 7.69 -28.73
N LYS A 243 22.33 6.53 -29.17
CA LYS A 243 21.93 5.21 -28.66
C LYS A 243 22.01 5.13 -27.13
N ALA A 244 23.04 5.74 -26.53
CA ALA A 244 23.21 5.75 -25.08
C ALA A 244 22.06 6.49 -24.38
N GLN A 245 21.60 7.62 -24.91
CA GLN A 245 20.49 8.38 -24.36
C GLN A 245 19.16 7.65 -24.51
N VAL A 246 18.93 6.96 -25.64
CA VAL A 246 17.76 6.09 -25.83
C VAL A 246 17.76 4.97 -24.80
N ALA A 247 18.89 4.31 -24.58
CA ALA A 247 19.04 3.27 -23.58
C ALA A 247 18.82 3.79 -22.15
N GLU A 248 19.37 4.95 -21.84
CA GLU A 248 19.20 5.60 -20.54
C GLU A 248 17.73 5.96 -20.24
N GLN A 249 17.03 6.52 -21.24
CA GLN A 249 15.61 6.80 -21.15
C GLN A 249 14.76 5.53 -20.95
N ALA A 250 15.14 4.46 -21.63
CA ALA A 250 14.46 3.17 -21.48
C ALA A 250 14.66 2.58 -20.09
N ILE A 251 15.85 2.67 -19.52
CA ILE A 251 16.16 2.22 -18.17
C ILE A 251 15.34 3.04 -17.15
N ALA A 252 15.27 4.38 -17.32
CA ALA A 252 14.47 5.22 -16.46
C ALA A 252 12.98 4.85 -16.50
N ASN A 253 12.43 4.62 -17.70
CA ASN A 253 11.05 4.17 -17.88
C ASN A 253 10.82 2.77 -17.30
N PHE A 254 11.80 1.87 -17.44
CA PHE A 254 11.74 0.54 -16.84
C PHE A 254 11.65 0.60 -15.32
N LYS A 255 12.49 1.40 -14.67
CA LYS A 255 12.46 1.61 -13.22
C LYS A 255 11.14 2.21 -12.77
N ARG A 256 10.62 3.23 -13.48
CA ARG A 256 9.34 3.87 -13.18
C ARG A 256 8.16 2.89 -13.28
N LYS A 257 8.11 2.07 -14.34
CA LYS A 257 7.11 1.00 -14.49
C LYS A 257 7.26 -0.05 -13.40
N GLY A 258 8.50 -0.44 -13.07
CA GLY A 258 8.83 -1.36 -11.99
C GLY A 258 8.36 -0.85 -10.63
N ASN A 259 8.59 0.43 -10.35
CA ASN A 259 8.16 1.09 -9.12
C ASN A 259 6.64 1.02 -8.95
N ARG A 260 5.86 1.34 -10.00
CA ARG A 260 4.40 1.20 -9.99
C ARG A 260 3.93 -0.24 -9.80
N THR A 261 4.63 -1.20 -10.41
CA THR A 261 4.33 -2.63 -10.21
C THR A 261 4.56 -3.06 -8.77
N TYR A 262 5.63 -2.59 -8.13
CA TYR A 262 5.89 -2.89 -6.72
C TYR A 262 4.87 -2.26 -5.78
N TRP A 263 4.25 -1.13 -6.16
CA TRP A 263 3.16 -0.54 -5.39
C TRP A 263 1.84 -1.28 -5.57
N ALA A 264 1.39 -1.48 -6.82
CA ALA A 264 0.01 -1.78 -7.16
C ALA A 264 -0.20 -3.12 -7.85
N GLY A 265 0.85 -3.91 -8.08
CA GLY A 265 0.74 -5.22 -8.71
C GLY A 265 -0.26 -6.14 -8.01
N ARG A 266 -0.79 -7.13 -8.72
CA ARG A 266 -1.61 -8.20 -8.15
C ARG A 266 -0.94 -9.55 -8.40
N ALA A 267 -0.92 -10.38 -7.38
CA ALA A 267 -0.44 -11.74 -7.47
C ALA A 267 -1.29 -12.55 -8.45
N GLY A 268 -0.65 -13.23 -9.37
CA GLY A 268 -1.36 -14.07 -10.32
C GLY A 268 -0.46 -15.08 -11.01
N LYS A 269 -1.05 -16.24 -11.31
CA LYS A 269 -0.44 -17.29 -12.13
C LYS A 269 -1.41 -17.58 -13.26
N ILE A 270 -1.09 -17.12 -14.46
CA ILE A 270 -1.97 -17.17 -15.63
C ILE A 270 -1.36 -18.13 -16.65
N LYS A 271 -2.17 -19.07 -17.11
CA LYS A 271 -1.77 -19.97 -18.19
C LYS A 271 -2.02 -19.28 -19.52
N VAL A 272 -0.98 -19.11 -20.32
CA VAL A 272 -1.04 -18.42 -21.60
C VAL A 272 -0.57 -19.39 -22.68
N ASP A 273 -1.33 -19.51 -23.77
CA ASP A 273 -0.91 -20.22 -24.96
C ASP A 273 -0.19 -19.25 -25.90
N THR A 274 1.07 -19.52 -26.17
CA THR A 274 1.87 -18.73 -27.09
C THR A 274 2.10 -19.50 -28.37
N LYS A 275 1.74 -18.90 -29.51
CA LYS A 275 1.90 -19.54 -30.85
C LYS A 275 3.33 -20.00 -31.14
N LYS A 276 4.36 -19.44 -30.50
CA LYS A 276 5.75 -19.77 -30.70
C LYS A 276 6.28 -20.92 -29.83
N VAL A 277 5.80 -21.05 -28.61
CA VAL A 277 6.40 -21.93 -27.58
C VAL A 277 5.37 -22.82 -26.89
N GLY A 278 4.10 -22.70 -27.26
CA GLY A 278 3.00 -23.44 -26.64
C GLY A 278 2.58 -22.86 -25.28
N MET A 279 1.99 -23.72 -24.46
CA MET A 279 1.44 -23.35 -23.16
C MET A 279 2.54 -22.98 -22.15
N GLN A 280 2.45 -21.77 -21.58
CA GLN A 280 3.37 -21.28 -20.55
C GLN A 280 2.61 -20.61 -19.41
N TYR A 281 3.25 -20.52 -18.24
CA TYR A 281 2.72 -19.74 -17.11
C TYR A 281 3.33 -18.34 -17.11
N LEU A 282 2.47 -17.35 -17.01
CA LEU A 282 2.82 -15.96 -16.76
C LEU A 282 2.57 -15.70 -15.27
N TYR A 283 3.57 -15.13 -14.60
CA TYR A 283 3.50 -14.78 -13.18
C TYR A 283 3.48 -13.28 -13.02
N THR A 284 2.60 -12.79 -12.16
CA THR A 284 2.54 -11.38 -11.73
C THR A 284 2.78 -11.29 -10.23
N THR A 285 3.56 -10.30 -9.82
CA THR A 285 3.90 -10.09 -8.42
C THR A 285 2.83 -9.28 -7.69
N GLU A 286 2.70 -9.52 -6.39
CA GLU A 286 1.85 -8.72 -5.52
C GLU A 286 2.56 -7.42 -5.10
N GLY A 287 1.87 -6.30 -5.26
CA GLY A 287 2.34 -5.00 -4.83
C GLY A 287 2.33 -4.87 -3.30
N ILE A 288 3.21 -4.04 -2.77
CA ILE A 288 3.34 -3.80 -1.33
C ILE A 288 2.03 -3.30 -0.74
N ARG A 289 1.26 -2.48 -1.45
CA ARG A 289 -0.05 -1.97 -0.98
C ARG A 289 -0.95 -3.08 -0.44
N TRP A 290 -0.95 -4.25 -1.05
CA TRP A 290 -1.81 -5.37 -0.69
C TRP A 290 -1.23 -6.28 0.38
N GLN A 291 0.02 -6.07 0.76
CA GLN A 291 0.73 -6.83 1.79
C GLN A 291 0.63 -6.18 3.18
N PHE A 292 0.14 -4.94 3.27
CA PHE A 292 -0.10 -4.27 4.54
C PHE A 292 -1.22 -4.97 5.31
N LYS A 293 -0.96 -5.29 6.57
CA LYS A 293 -1.93 -5.89 7.49
C LYS A 293 -2.63 -4.86 8.38
N ARG A 294 -2.07 -3.65 8.47
CA ARG A 294 -2.63 -2.54 9.23
C ARG A 294 -2.93 -1.40 8.28
N GLU A 295 -4.14 -0.87 8.38
CA GLU A 295 -4.59 0.27 7.60
C GLU A 295 -5.16 1.32 8.53
N LEU A 296 -4.64 2.53 8.44
CA LEU A 296 -5.15 3.70 9.15
C LEU A 296 -5.89 4.58 8.16
N ARG A 297 -7.19 4.66 8.31
CA ARG A 297 -8.00 5.59 7.53
C ARG A 297 -8.01 6.95 8.19
N HIS A 298 -7.51 7.95 7.50
CA HIS A 298 -7.49 9.33 7.98
C HIS A 298 -7.87 10.28 6.84
N VAL A 299 -8.91 11.06 7.05
CA VAL A 299 -9.39 12.06 6.09
C VAL A 299 -9.40 13.41 6.79
N GLY A 300 -8.68 14.38 6.25
CA GLY A 300 -8.64 15.73 6.80
C GLY A 300 -7.24 16.20 7.17
N LYS A 301 -7.19 17.19 8.06
CA LYS A 301 -5.92 17.77 8.54
C LYS A 301 -5.36 16.93 9.67
N TRP A 302 -4.08 16.64 9.59
CA TRP A 302 -3.35 15.96 10.64
C TRP A 302 -3.08 16.88 11.82
N VAL A 303 -3.17 16.32 13.00
CA VAL A 303 -2.75 16.95 14.26
C VAL A 303 -1.57 16.17 14.86
N ILE A 304 -0.83 16.82 15.76
CA ILE A 304 0.41 16.23 16.29
C ILE A 304 0.14 14.99 17.15
N GLU A 305 -0.99 14.94 17.85
CA GLU A 305 -1.40 13.80 18.66
C GLU A 305 -1.64 12.55 17.79
N GLU A 306 -2.17 12.73 16.60
CA GLU A 306 -2.37 11.64 15.63
C GLU A 306 -1.03 11.13 15.09
N LEU A 307 -0.07 12.02 14.86
CA LEU A 307 1.28 11.65 14.45
C LEU A 307 2.01 10.85 15.56
N ILE A 308 1.86 11.26 16.82
CA ILE A 308 2.38 10.52 17.97
C ILE A 308 1.70 9.15 18.07
N ALA A 309 0.38 9.09 17.89
CA ALA A 309 -0.36 7.84 17.89
C ALA A 309 0.07 6.90 16.74
N LEU A 310 0.36 7.46 15.57
CA LEU A 310 0.90 6.72 14.43
C LEU A 310 2.28 6.13 14.74
N ALA A 311 3.18 6.93 15.32
CA ALA A 311 4.50 6.46 15.77
C ALA A 311 4.36 5.34 16.83
N LYS A 312 3.49 5.54 17.82
CA LYS A 312 3.17 4.53 18.82
C LYS A 312 2.69 3.24 18.16
N MET A 313 1.73 3.32 17.24
CA MET A 313 1.19 2.15 16.56
C MET A 313 2.25 1.39 15.75
N PHE A 314 3.22 2.09 15.15
CA PHE A 314 4.28 1.49 14.37
C PHE A 314 5.34 0.80 15.24
N TYR A 315 5.82 1.47 16.28
CA TYR A 315 6.93 0.99 17.12
C TYR A 315 6.52 0.08 18.27
N THR A 316 5.22 0.02 18.61
CA THR A 316 4.71 -0.88 19.66
C THR A 316 4.12 -2.14 19.05
N GLY A 317 4.63 -3.27 19.46
CA GLY A 317 4.23 -4.58 18.97
C GLY A 317 5.34 -5.59 19.08
N ASN A 318 5.11 -6.78 18.57
CA ASN A 318 6.08 -7.89 18.66
C ASN A 318 7.21 -7.78 17.62
N ASP A 319 6.99 -7.06 16.52
CA ASP A 319 7.93 -6.97 15.41
C ASP A 319 9.17 -6.11 15.69
N LYS A 320 9.12 -5.22 16.66
CA LYS A 320 10.21 -4.31 17.10
C LYS A 320 11.01 -3.70 15.93
N PRO A 321 10.38 -2.93 15.03
CA PRO A 321 11.10 -2.33 13.92
C PRO A 321 12.18 -1.36 14.43
N SER A 322 13.37 -1.37 13.81
CA SER A 322 14.49 -0.50 14.20
C SER A 322 14.44 0.87 13.56
N SER A 323 13.72 1.00 12.46
CA SER A 323 13.60 2.25 11.68
C SER A 323 12.26 2.30 10.97
N CYS A 324 11.74 3.50 10.78
CA CYS A 324 10.53 3.75 10.01
C CYS A 324 10.83 4.66 8.83
N ILE A 325 10.50 4.19 7.63
CA ILE A 325 10.50 5.00 6.41
C ILE A 325 9.05 5.18 6.00
N ALA A 326 8.64 6.43 5.86
CA ALA A 326 7.32 6.81 5.38
C ALA A 326 7.42 7.28 3.93
N LEU A 327 6.88 6.49 3.01
CA LEU A 327 6.72 6.86 1.60
C LEU A 327 5.34 7.46 1.41
N LEU A 328 5.29 8.76 1.10
CA LEU A 328 4.07 9.56 1.19
C LEU A 328 3.74 10.20 -0.16
N GLY A 329 2.44 10.29 -0.45
CA GLY A 329 1.92 11.12 -1.54
C GLY A 329 2.03 12.62 -1.21
N LYS A 330 1.97 13.47 -2.23
CA LYS A 330 2.20 14.93 -2.10
C LYS A 330 1.26 15.60 -1.10
N ASN A 331 -0.04 15.30 -1.15
CA ASN A 331 -1.02 15.96 -0.29
C ASN A 331 -0.89 15.52 1.17
N LEU A 332 -0.56 14.24 1.40
CA LEU A 332 -0.32 13.74 2.75
C LEU A 332 0.93 14.39 3.34
N LEU A 333 2.00 14.50 2.56
CA LEU A 333 3.24 15.15 2.99
C LEU A 333 3.02 16.62 3.32
N GLU A 334 2.28 17.36 2.47
CA GLU A 334 1.87 18.75 2.72
C GLU A 334 1.08 18.86 4.02
N SER A 335 0.11 17.99 4.24
CA SER A 335 -0.72 17.94 5.42
C SER A 335 0.09 17.75 6.71
N LEU A 336 1.13 16.88 6.67
CA LEU A 336 2.04 16.67 7.79
C LEU A 336 2.97 17.86 8.03
N GLN A 337 3.37 18.59 7.00
CA GLN A 337 4.17 19.80 7.14
C GLN A 337 3.38 20.97 7.74
N CYS A 338 2.06 21.00 7.54
CA CYS A 338 1.18 22.05 8.06
C CYS A 338 0.78 21.85 9.53
N ILE A 339 1.27 20.81 10.20
CA ILE A 339 1.01 20.57 11.62
C ILE A 339 1.70 21.66 12.47
N ASP A 340 1.01 22.13 13.49
CA ASP A 340 1.57 23.07 14.48
C ASP A 340 2.41 22.32 15.52
N TYR A 341 3.72 22.22 15.29
CA TYR A 341 4.67 21.56 16.18
C TYR A 341 5.03 22.38 17.42
N SER A 342 4.58 23.63 17.53
CA SER A 342 4.92 24.51 18.67
C SER A 342 4.30 24.05 19.99
N LYS A 343 3.20 23.31 19.91
CA LYS A 343 2.47 22.80 21.10
C LYS A 343 3.16 21.61 21.77
N HIS A 344 4.01 20.92 21.06
CA HIS A 344 4.69 19.70 21.51
C HIS A 344 6.19 19.78 21.20
N PRO A 345 6.97 20.47 22.04
CA PRO A 345 8.40 20.67 21.82
C PRO A 345 9.22 19.37 21.89
N GLU A 346 8.64 18.29 22.39
CA GLU A 346 9.22 16.95 22.39
C GLU A 346 9.24 16.28 20.99
N VAL A 347 8.38 16.72 20.07
CA VAL A 347 8.38 16.27 18.69
C VAL A 347 9.18 17.25 17.85
N LYS A 348 10.26 16.81 17.27
CA LYS A 348 11.17 17.64 16.48
C LYS A 348 11.24 17.19 15.06
N ILE A 349 11.24 18.15 14.15
CA ILE A 349 11.57 17.92 12.75
C ILE A 349 13.07 18.20 12.58
N ASP A 350 13.78 17.24 12.01
CA ASP A 350 15.20 17.35 11.74
C ASP A 350 15.50 16.85 10.34
N THR A 351 16.56 17.37 9.75
CA THR A 351 17.05 16.89 8.44
C THR A 351 18.26 16.03 8.70
N LYS A 352 18.20 14.76 8.30
CA LYS A 352 19.32 13.83 8.48
C LYS A 352 19.55 13.01 7.20
N GLU A 353 20.73 12.46 7.07
CA GLU A 353 20.96 11.36 6.15
C GLU A 353 20.50 10.06 6.79
N ASN A 354 19.64 9.33 6.09
CA ASN A 354 19.24 8.01 6.57
C ASN A 354 20.34 6.97 6.27
N LYS A 355 20.15 5.74 6.77
CA LYS A 355 21.07 4.60 6.55
C LYS A 355 21.37 4.31 5.06
N ILE A 356 20.60 4.89 4.16
CA ILE A 356 20.68 4.71 2.71
C ILE A 356 21.47 5.84 2.04
N GLY A 357 21.83 6.89 2.80
CA GLY A 357 22.54 8.07 2.30
C GLY A 357 21.64 9.05 1.55
N TRP A 358 20.34 9.06 1.84
CA TRP A 358 19.41 10.09 1.34
C TRP A 358 19.20 11.16 2.40
N SER A 359 19.16 12.41 1.96
CA SER A 359 18.72 13.52 2.81
C SER A 359 17.20 13.41 2.97
N VAL A 360 16.75 13.16 4.19
CA VAL A 360 15.34 12.98 4.53
C VAL A 360 14.94 13.91 5.67
N VAL A 361 13.70 14.32 5.66
CA VAL A 361 13.09 15.01 6.81
C VAL A 361 12.62 13.93 7.77
N SER A 362 13.09 14.00 9.01
CA SER A 362 12.76 13.04 10.05
C SER A 362 11.94 13.70 11.14
N VAL A 363 10.83 13.09 11.50
CA VAL A 363 10.04 13.47 12.67
C VAL A 363 10.47 12.59 13.83
N LYS A 364 11.05 13.21 14.85
CA LYS A 364 11.51 12.52 16.06
C LYS A 364 10.41 12.50 17.09
N THR A 365 10.04 11.32 17.53
CA THR A 365 9.07 11.10 18.61
C THR A 365 9.71 10.29 19.74
N VAL A 366 9.08 10.24 20.91
CA VAL A 366 9.53 9.40 22.03
C VAL A 366 9.59 7.91 21.66
N PHE A 367 8.72 7.47 20.75
CA PHE A 367 8.67 6.06 20.33
C PHE A 367 9.73 5.70 19.30
N GLY A 368 10.17 6.66 18.51
CA GLY A 368 11.16 6.48 17.44
C GLY A 368 11.06 7.56 16.37
N ASP A 369 11.93 7.47 15.39
CA ASP A 369 12.03 8.42 14.28
C ASP A 369 11.24 7.92 13.09
N ILE A 370 10.51 8.83 12.41
CA ILE A 370 9.83 8.57 11.15
C ILE A 370 10.51 9.39 10.06
N ASP A 371 11.14 8.71 9.11
CA ASP A 371 11.80 9.33 7.97
C ASP A 371 10.80 9.56 6.85
N LEU A 372 10.45 10.83 6.58
CA LEU A 372 9.47 11.21 5.57
C LEU A 372 10.12 11.32 4.20
N LEU A 373 9.51 10.71 3.20
CA LEU A 373 9.98 10.72 1.82
C LEU A 373 8.81 10.86 0.86
N TYR A 374 8.95 11.77 -0.11
CA TYR A 374 7.95 11.93 -1.16
C TYR A 374 8.07 10.83 -2.20
N GLU A 375 6.98 10.12 -2.49
CA GLU A 375 6.94 9.05 -3.50
C GLU A 375 6.02 9.43 -4.67
N PRO A 376 6.58 9.86 -5.82
CA PRO A 376 5.79 10.28 -6.98
C PRO A 376 4.87 9.19 -7.54
N ALA A 377 5.23 7.92 -7.38
CA ALA A 377 4.41 6.82 -7.88
C ALA A 377 3.04 6.74 -7.21
N LEU A 378 2.92 7.19 -5.95
CA LEU A 378 1.63 7.25 -5.27
C LEU A 378 0.70 8.25 -5.94
N ASP A 379 1.23 9.41 -6.32
CA ASP A 379 0.44 10.42 -7.05
C ASP A 379 0.01 9.92 -8.43
N GLU A 380 0.89 9.21 -9.14
CA GLU A 380 0.61 8.61 -10.44
C GLU A 380 -0.49 7.53 -10.38
N LEU A 381 -0.59 6.84 -9.23
CA LEU A 381 -1.60 5.81 -8.98
C LEU A 381 -2.91 6.36 -8.41
N GLY A 382 -3.02 7.68 -8.21
CA GLY A 382 -4.20 8.31 -7.63
C GLY A 382 -4.26 8.26 -6.10
N TRP A 383 -3.14 7.96 -5.42
CA TRP A 383 -3.04 7.85 -3.96
C TRP A 383 -2.31 9.04 -3.33
N ALA A 384 -2.59 10.25 -3.82
CA ALA A 384 -1.91 11.47 -3.40
C ALA A 384 -2.08 11.83 -1.91
N ASN A 385 -3.21 11.42 -1.30
CA ASN A 385 -3.50 11.60 0.12
C ASN A 385 -3.08 10.41 0.98
N SER A 386 -2.55 9.36 0.37
CA SER A 386 -2.21 8.11 1.03
C SER A 386 -0.70 7.96 1.20
N GLY A 387 -0.29 7.01 2.03
CA GLY A 387 1.11 6.74 2.27
C GLY A 387 1.35 5.41 2.97
N ALA A 388 2.61 5.01 3.02
CA ALA A 388 3.03 3.76 3.60
C ALA A 388 4.15 3.97 4.61
N LEU A 389 3.97 3.49 5.83
CA LEU A 389 5.02 3.37 6.84
C LEU A 389 5.56 1.96 6.83
N MET A 390 6.85 1.82 6.61
CA MET A 390 7.48 0.51 6.54
C MET A 390 8.87 0.50 7.19
N SER A 391 9.30 -0.67 7.61
CA SER A 391 10.68 -0.91 8.06
C SER A 391 11.50 -1.51 6.92
N LEU A 392 12.68 -0.97 6.69
CA LEU A 392 13.60 -1.48 5.68
C LEU A 392 14.09 -2.89 6.02
N ASP A 393 14.24 -3.18 7.31
CA ASP A 393 14.73 -4.49 7.79
C ASP A 393 13.77 -5.64 7.43
N HIS A 394 12.48 -5.32 7.26
CA HIS A 394 11.42 -6.27 6.92
C HIS A 394 11.10 -6.33 5.42
N LEU A 395 11.69 -5.45 4.62
CA LEU A 395 11.55 -5.45 3.18
C LEU A 395 12.52 -6.47 2.56
N VAL A 396 12.00 -7.41 1.81
CA VAL A 396 12.79 -8.46 1.16
C VAL A 396 12.52 -8.49 -0.33
N ARG A 397 13.58 -8.50 -1.12
CA ARG A 397 13.50 -8.69 -2.56
C ARG A 397 13.94 -10.11 -2.92
N TYR A 398 13.04 -10.89 -3.51
CA TYR A 398 13.35 -12.19 -4.08
C TYR A 398 13.78 -12.01 -5.52
N VAL A 399 14.96 -12.51 -5.88
CA VAL A 399 15.56 -12.31 -7.19
C VAL A 399 15.92 -13.66 -7.78
N ARG A 400 15.31 -14.01 -8.91
CA ARG A 400 15.72 -15.16 -9.73
C ARG A 400 16.79 -14.77 -10.73
N SER A 401 16.62 -13.63 -11.37
CA SER A 401 17.60 -13.01 -12.26
C SER A 401 17.68 -11.53 -11.95
N SER A 402 18.84 -11.07 -11.53
CA SER A 402 19.14 -9.65 -11.36
C SER A 402 18.94 -8.91 -12.69
N GLU A 403 18.97 -7.60 -12.63
CA GLU A 403 18.92 -6.76 -13.82
C GLU A 403 20.08 -7.11 -14.75
N LYS A 404 19.75 -7.65 -15.91
CA LYS A 404 20.71 -7.96 -16.97
C LYS A 404 20.43 -7.09 -18.17
N THR A 405 21.44 -6.37 -18.60
CA THR A 405 21.42 -5.68 -19.88
C THR A 405 21.75 -6.66 -20.99
N PHE A 406 21.10 -6.51 -22.11
CA PHE A 406 21.42 -7.24 -23.33
C PHE A 406 21.55 -6.26 -24.48
N ASN A 407 22.38 -6.61 -25.45
CA ASN A 407 22.60 -5.86 -26.66
C ASN A 407 22.89 -6.87 -27.78
N ASP A 408 21.85 -7.21 -28.52
CA ASP A 408 21.87 -8.24 -29.54
C ASP A 408 21.62 -7.62 -30.93
N ASP A 409 22.30 -8.13 -31.94
CA ASP A 409 21.97 -7.86 -33.31
C ASP A 409 20.70 -8.62 -33.70
N ILE A 410 19.82 -8.02 -34.48
CA ILE A 410 18.60 -8.69 -34.94
C ILE A 410 18.90 -9.44 -36.20
N GLU A 411 18.70 -10.75 -36.17
CA GLU A 411 18.94 -11.61 -37.32
C GLU A 411 18.02 -11.21 -38.48
N GLY A 412 18.63 -10.89 -39.63
CA GLY A 412 17.91 -10.48 -40.84
C GLY A 412 17.52 -9.00 -40.91
N GLU A 413 17.93 -8.16 -39.97
CA GLU A 413 17.68 -6.73 -39.97
C GLU A 413 18.96 -5.94 -39.65
N GLU A 414 19.17 -4.80 -40.32
CA GLU A 414 20.24 -3.85 -39.98
C GLU A 414 19.82 -3.00 -38.76
N ALA A 415 19.65 -3.67 -37.63
CA ALA A 415 19.21 -3.04 -36.39
C ALA A 415 19.73 -3.78 -35.16
N LYS A 416 19.98 -3.02 -34.10
CA LYS A 416 20.43 -3.55 -32.80
C LYS A 416 19.34 -3.41 -31.77
N ARG A 417 19.13 -4.50 -31.05
CA ARG A 417 18.21 -4.56 -29.94
C ARG A 417 18.97 -4.45 -28.63
N SER A 418 18.67 -3.45 -27.84
CA SER A 418 19.19 -3.30 -26.49
C SER A 418 18.08 -3.24 -25.47
N GLY A 419 18.33 -3.70 -24.27
CA GLY A 419 17.32 -3.64 -23.22
C GLY A 419 17.80 -4.15 -21.88
N VAL A 420 16.86 -4.22 -20.95
CA VAL A 420 17.07 -4.73 -19.59
C VAL A 420 15.99 -5.76 -19.28
N ILE A 421 16.38 -6.84 -18.66
CA ILE A 421 15.49 -7.88 -18.18
C ILE A 421 15.77 -8.17 -16.71
N VAL A 422 14.70 -8.34 -15.93
CA VAL A 422 14.76 -8.73 -14.52
C VAL A 422 13.66 -9.74 -14.21
N TRP A 423 13.92 -10.60 -13.23
CA TRP A 423 12.91 -11.50 -12.71
C TRP A 423 12.95 -11.48 -11.19
N ASP A 424 12.01 -10.73 -10.60
CA ASP A 424 12.00 -10.45 -9.18
C ASP A 424 10.59 -10.23 -8.61
N ALA A 425 10.53 -10.14 -7.28
CA ALA A 425 9.36 -9.77 -6.50
C ALA A 425 9.80 -9.09 -5.20
N VAL A 426 8.93 -8.28 -4.63
CA VAL A 426 9.16 -7.63 -3.34
C VAL A 426 8.12 -8.16 -2.35
N ALA A 427 8.58 -8.53 -1.17
CA ALA A 427 7.74 -8.98 -0.07
C ALA A 427 8.00 -8.16 1.18
N LEU A 428 6.93 -7.87 1.91
CA LEU A 428 6.93 -7.17 3.17
C LEU A 428 6.62 -8.17 4.29
N LYS A 429 7.59 -8.41 5.18
CA LYS A 429 7.46 -9.36 6.30
C LYS A 429 7.08 -8.62 7.57
N GLY A 430 6.33 -9.28 8.45
CA GLY A 430 5.92 -8.73 9.73
C GLY A 430 4.57 -8.00 9.70
N ASN A 431 4.21 -7.42 10.83
CA ASN A 431 2.90 -6.82 11.10
C ASN A 431 2.96 -5.34 11.48
N CYS A 432 4.18 -4.76 11.63
CA CYS A 432 4.35 -3.36 12.07
C CYS A 432 3.96 -2.33 11.01
N HIS A 433 3.93 -2.75 9.76
CA HIS A 433 3.71 -1.87 8.62
C HIS A 433 2.29 -1.32 8.57
N ILE A 434 2.18 -0.02 8.25
CA ILE A 434 0.91 0.69 8.25
C ILE A 434 0.70 1.35 6.89
N TRP A 435 -0.44 1.12 6.28
CA TRP A 435 -0.93 1.91 5.17
C TRP A 435 -1.83 3.03 5.71
N ILE A 436 -1.58 4.26 5.29
CA ILE A 436 -2.44 5.40 5.56
C ILE A 436 -3.34 5.59 4.35
N ASP A 437 -4.64 5.39 4.52
CA ASP A 437 -5.65 5.64 3.50
C ASP A 437 -6.27 7.03 3.72
N GLY A 438 -5.80 8.00 2.96
CA GLY A 438 -6.33 9.35 2.95
C GLY A 438 -7.41 9.60 1.90
N GLU A 439 -7.59 8.65 0.96
CA GLU A 439 -8.61 8.75 -0.09
C GLU A 439 -10.01 8.37 0.43
N GLY A 440 -10.08 7.74 1.59
CA GLY A 440 -11.34 7.32 2.19
C GLY A 440 -11.97 6.10 1.53
N THR A 441 -11.22 5.40 0.67
CA THR A 441 -11.67 4.20 -0.03
C THR A 441 -10.76 3.02 0.29
N THR A 442 -11.35 1.91 0.70
CA THR A 442 -10.60 0.67 0.98
C THR A 442 -10.09 -0.03 -0.28
N ALA A 443 -10.52 0.40 -1.45
CA ALA A 443 -10.12 -0.19 -2.72
C ALA A 443 -9.99 0.85 -3.84
N PRO A 444 -9.00 1.76 -3.78
CA PRO A 444 -8.86 2.84 -4.76
C PRO A 444 -8.56 2.34 -6.18
N MET A 445 -8.09 1.10 -6.31
CA MET A 445 -7.67 0.53 -7.60
C MET A 445 -8.77 -0.13 -8.41
N THR A 446 -9.92 -0.40 -7.82
CA THR A 446 -10.83 -1.31 -8.50
C THR A 446 -11.82 -0.61 -9.41
N GLY A 447 -12.01 0.71 -9.31
CA GLY A 447 -13.11 1.34 -10.04
C GLY A 447 -14.45 0.61 -9.82
N ILE A 448 -14.41 -0.52 -9.14
CA ILE A 448 -15.58 -1.31 -8.76
C ILE A 448 -16.11 -0.64 -7.50
N GLN A 449 -17.05 0.24 -7.70
CA GLN A 449 -17.90 0.66 -6.62
C GLN A 449 -18.48 -0.61 -5.98
N ASN A 450 -18.41 -0.73 -4.68
CA ASN A 450 -19.00 -1.87 -3.97
C ASN A 450 -20.53 -1.77 -4.11
N ILE A 451 -21.06 -2.35 -5.16
CA ILE A 451 -22.49 -2.34 -5.45
C ILE A 451 -23.10 -3.60 -4.85
N GLY A 452 -24.02 -3.41 -3.94
CA GLY A 452 -24.84 -4.49 -3.39
C GLY A 452 -26.25 -4.44 -3.97
N ILE A 453 -26.79 -5.58 -4.39
CA ILE A 453 -28.19 -5.69 -4.79
C ILE A 453 -29.02 -5.78 -3.52
N TRP A 454 -29.99 -4.85 -3.37
CA TRP A 454 -30.88 -4.81 -2.22
C TRP A 454 -32.29 -5.21 -2.63
N LYS A 455 -32.80 -6.27 -1.99
CA LYS A 455 -34.08 -6.90 -2.35
C LYS A 455 -35.21 -6.60 -1.35
N GLU A 456 -34.85 -6.04 -0.20
CA GLU A 456 -35.79 -5.79 0.88
C GLU A 456 -36.54 -4.47 0.73
N SER A 457 -37.77 -4.39 1.25
CA SER A 457 -38.58 -3.17 1.23
C SER A 457 -38.21 -2.16 2.32
N THR A 458 -37.30 -2.53 3.22
CA THR A 458 -36.77 -1.68 4.29
C THR A 458 -35.30 -1.34 4.02
N ALA A 459 -34.81 -0.21 4.51
CA ALA A 459 -33.41 0.17 4.35
C ALA A 459 -32.47 -0.83 5.04
N PRO A 460 -31.25 -1.04 4.52
CA PRO A 460 -30.21 -1.80 5.19
C PRO A 460 -29.95 -1.31 6.60
N THR A 461 -29.76 -2.22 7.56
CA THR A 461 -29.45 -1.91 8.95
C THR A 461 -28.33 -2.81 9.48
N GLY A 462 -27.71 -2.44 10.57
CA GLY A 462 -26.66 -3.24 11.20
C GLY A 462 -25.47 -3.54 10.29
N ASN A 463 -25.11 -4.80 10.15
CA ASN A 463 -23.95 -5.23 9.33
C ASN A 463 -24.15 -5.08 7.81
N ASP A 464 -25.40 -4.92 7.36
CA ASP A 464 -25.73 -4.74 5.94
C ASP A 464 -25.61 -3.27 5.51
N LEU A 465 -25.62 -2.33 6.49
CA LEU A 465 -25.45 -0.91 6.26
C LEU A 465 -23.96 -0.52 6.30
N VAL A 466 -23.36 -0.44 5.14
CA VAL A 466 -21.93 -0.13 4.98
C VAL A 466 -21.75 1.26 4.41
N VAL A 467 -20.97 2.10 5.08
CA VAL A 467 -20.64 3.44 4.60
C VAL A 467 -19.88 3.37 3.28
N GLY A 468 -20.32 4.13 2.28
CA GLY A 468 -19.71 4.17 0.97
C GLY A 468 -20.16 3.06 0.02
N ARG A 469 -20.93 2.09 0.48
CA ARG A 469 -21.51 1.05 -0.38
C ARG A 469 -22.67 1.61 -1.19
N ILE A 470 -22.75 1.26 -2.48
CA ILE A 470 -23.86 1.57 -3.34
C ILE A 470 -24.85 0.41 -3.32
N TYR A 471 -26.11 0.72 -3.09
CA TYR A 471 -27.20 -0.24 -3.06
C TYR A 471 -28.05 -0.04 -4.30
N TYR A 472 -28.08 -1.07 -5.14
CA TYR A 472 -29.00 -1.13 -6.28
C TYR A 472 -30.33 -1.69 -5.80
N LEU A 473 -31.38 -0.90 -5.86
CA LEU A 473 -32.71 -1.26 -5.35
C LEU A 473 -33.46 -2.11 -6.37
N GLN A 474 -33.90 -3.29 -5.97
CA GLN A 474 -34.81 -4.12 -6.77
C GLN A 474 -36.30 -3.78 -6.54
N GLN A 475 -36.59 -2.94 -5.58
CA GLN A 475 -37.91 -2.38 -5.30
C GLN A 475 -37.80 -1.04 -4.60
N ALA A 476 -38.90 -0.29 -4.54
CA ALA A 476 -38.93 0.98 -3.81
C ALA A 476 -38.72 0.75 -2.30
N VAL A 477 -37.84 1.56 -1.68
CA VAL A 477 -37.50 1.48 -0.25
C VAL A 477 -37.80 2.84 0.39
N ALA A 478 -39.01 3.03 0.89
CA ALA A 478 -39.47 4.31 1.44
C ALA A 478 -38.63 4.82 2.62
N SER A 479 -37.99 3.92 3.37
CA SER A 479 -37.09 4.27 4.48
C SER A 479 -35.74 4.82 4.02
N ILE A 480 -35.34 4.65 2.75
CA ILE A 480 -34.19 5.30 2.16
C ILE A 480 -34.60 6.70 1.67
N SER A 481 -35.66 6.78 0.88
CA SER A 481 -36.25 8.02 0.38
C SER A 481 -37.71 7.77 -0.08
N ALA A 482 -38.56 8.75 0.16
CA ALA A 482 -39.94 8.72 -0.35
C ALA A 482 -40.00 8.64 -1.92
N ASN A 483 -38.90 9.08 -2.57
CA ASN A 483 -38.77 9.07 -4.03
C ASN A 483 -37.93 7.88 -4.54
N SER A 484 -37.60 6.93 -3.69
CA SER A 484 -36.85 5.75 -4.13
C SER A 484 -37.73 4.87 -5.03
N ALA A 485 -37.12 4.33 -6.08
CA ALA A 485 -37.80 3.45 -7.04
C ALA A 485 -36.92 2.24 -7.39
N GLU A 486 -37.51 1.21 -7.92
CA GLU A 486 -36.81 0.08 -8.50
C GLU A 486 -35.81 0.54 -9.57
N GLY A 487 -34.62 -0.05 -9.59
CA GLY A 487 -33.55 0.28 -10.52
C GLY A 487 -32.70 1.47 -10.16
N GLN A 488 -32.99 2.16 -9.06
CA GLN A 488 -32.18 3.25 -8.59
C GLN A 488 -30.99 2.76 -7.73
N MET A 489 -29.92 3.57 -7.73
CA MET A 489 -28.75 3.34 -6.90
C MET A 489 -28.65 4.40 -5.81
N TRP A 490 -28.43 3.96 -4.59
CA TRP A 490 -28.32 4.83 -3.42
C TRP A 490 -27.08 4.48 -2.62
N GLN A 491 -26.39 5.49 -2.13
CA GLN A 491 -25.19 5.34 -1.30
C GLN A 491 -25.43 5.92 0.08
N TRP A 492 -24.98 5.19 1.10
CA TRP A 492 -24.95 5.67 2.47
C TRP A 492 -23.63 6.35 2.75
N ASP A 493 -23.63 7.64 3.12
CA ASP A 493 -22.41 8.41 3.44
C ASP A 493 -21.99 8.37 4.91
N GLY A 494 -22.74 7.64 5.73
CA GLY A 494 -22.56 7.57 7.19
C GLY A 494 -23.58 8.39 7.96
N SER A 495 -24.28 9.34 7.32
CA SER A 495 -25.27 10.21 7.93
C SER A 495 -26.57 10.28 7.12
N ALA A 496 -26.49 10.20 5.82
CA ALA A 496 -27.64 10.34 4.90
C ALA A 496 -27.51 9.44 3.68
N TRP A 497 -28.66 9.14 3.08
CA TRP A 497 -28.75 8.45 1.81
C TRP A 497 -28.64 9.45 0.66
N LYS A 498 -27.77 9.17 -0.32
CA LYS A 498 -27.59 9.97 -1.54
C LYS A 498 -27.86 9.14 -2.76
N GLU A 499 -28.71 9.64 -3.65
CA GLU A 499 -28.93 9.00 -4.96
C GLU A 499 -27.68 9.14 -5.82
N VAL A 500 -27.19 8.02 -6.32
CA VAL A 500 -26.06 7.96 -7.24
C VAL A 500 -26.60 8.00 -8.66
N LYS A 501 -26.52 9.17 -9.29
CA LYS A 501 -26.84 9.35 -10.71
C LYS A 501 -25.57 9.12 -11.50
N GLY A 502 -25.44 7.96 -12.12
CA GLY A 502 -24.33 7.63 -13.00
C GLY A 502 -24.86 7.16 -14.33
N ASP A 503 -24.38 7.75 -15.41
CA ASP A 503 -24.52 7.18 -16.75
C ASP A 503 -23.60 5.96 -16.83
N PHE A 504 -24.11 4.82 -16.39
CA PHE A 504 -23.51 3.54 -16.74
C PHE A 504 -23.95 3.19 -18.16
N GLN A 505 -23.23 3.68 -19.13
CA GLN A 505 -23.25 3.06 -20.45
C GLN A 505 -22.42 1.79 -20.35
N GLY A 506 -23.11 0.65 -20.44
CA GLY A 506 -22.58 -0.70 -20.42
C GLY A 506 -21.63 -1.02 -21.57
#